data_1c461a957675b8d1353bee01db8578a2
#
_entry.id   1c461a957675b8d1353bee01db8578a2
#
_cell.length_a   1.000
_cell.length_b   1.000
_cell.length_c   1.000
_cell.angle_alpha   90.00
_cell.angle_beta   90.00
_cell.angle_gamma   90.00
#
_symmetry.space_group_name_H-M   'P 1'
#
loop_
_entity.id
_entity.type
_entity.pdbx_description
1 polymer ?
#
loop_
_entity_poly.entity_id
_entity_poly.type
_entity_poly.pdbx_seq_one_letter_code
_entity_poly.pdbx_strand_id
1 'polypeptide(L)'
;MECCVCNKIFSSPRGLHIHQSRIHQVGFGTRGGCEAAVHAVRTFVQSDACEVLLKLDVQNAFNSVNRDTLLNEIKMTVPEIYNFLLQCYHCPSKLMHKNNEILSAVGCQQGDPLGPAIFSLTINSIIHSLNSKLNVWYLDDGTLGGDSQTVLADLIQIKNKFKDIGLELNFNKCELYISDNVDSSSASQIIQSFNNIAPSIKNISKDSLHLLGAPIFNEAIPPLLSKSISKFSDYSDRLLKISSHSALFILKFCLLIPKFTYLLRCCPIWKYPHLLRPLDLLLKSQIESILNIRFSEQAWTQATLPIRYGGLGTRKISSVALPAFLASIHSTSDLAGNILKASPATNCEIACLVEASNAWLAGPSQNFPSRPKIQRAWDNIASVSTLNSLLDTAIGRDRARLLASSRPESGQWLHAYPSPNTGTFIDPGTLRIAAGLRLGVAVCADHNCASCGSEVDSLGHHGLACSSGAGRLSRHSALNDILRRALVSAGVPAALEPQIVRNDGKRPDGMSLIPWKMGRALVWDATCADTVAASYVPSTSRRAGAAADTRERQKVAKYSCLGAQYEFVAFGVETLENQYFAP
;
A
#
# COMPACT_ATOMS: atom_id res chain seq x y z
N MET A 1 -34.04 -12.58 11.59
CA MET A 1 -34.33 -12.55 10.14
C MET A 1 -33.05 -12.95 9.42
N GLU A 2 -33.21 -13.84 8.49
CA GLU A 2 -32.09 -14.43 7.76
C GLU A 2 -31.97 -13.80 6.37
N CYS A 3 -30.73 -13.54 5.92
CA CYS A 3 -30.49 -13.06 4.58
C CYS A 3 -30.67 -14.22 3.57
N CYS A 4 -31.57 -14.09 2.63
CA CYS A 4 -31.83 -15.10 1.59
C CYS A 4 -30.62 -15.35 0.65
N VAL A 5 -29.61 -14.49 0.67
CA VAL A 5 -28.43 -14.59 -0.21
C VAL A 5 -27.24 -15.25 0.48
N CYS A 6 -27.05 -15.05 1.79
CA CYS A 6 -25.86 -15.55 2.49
C CYS A 6 -26.18 -16.21 3.85
N ASN A 7 -27.45 -16.45 4.17
CA ASN A 7 -27.97 -17.09 5.38
C ASN A 7 -27.49 -16.44 6.71
N LYS A 8 -27.01 -15.19 6.69
CA LYS A 8 -26.69 -14.46 7.92
C LYS A 8 -27.94 -14.06 8.66
N ILE A 9 -27.94 -14.30 9.98
CA ILE A 9 -29.05 -13.93 10.86
C ILE A 9 -28.84 -12.51 11.39
N PHE A 10 -29.89 -11.69 11.33
CA PHE A 10 -29.90 -10.31 11.79
C PHE A 10 -30.95 -10.12 12.89
N SER A 11 -30.61 -9.33 13.89
CA SER A 11 -31.48 -9.00 15.01
C SER A 11 -32.60 -8.01 14.65
N SER A 12 -32.49 -7.33 13.50
CA SER A 12 -33.46 -6.34 13.04
C SER A 12 -33.68 -6.39 11.53
N PRO A 13 -34.89 -6.03 11.02
CA PRO A 13 -35.17 -5.89 9.57
C PRO A 13 -34.18 -4.96 8.89
N ARG A 14 -33.81 -3.92 9.58
CA ARG A 14 -32.88 -2.88 9.15
C ARG A 14 -31.46 -3.41 8.93
N GLY A 15 -30.93 -4.21 9.89
CA GLY A 15 -29.62 -4.83 9.72
C GLY A 15 -29.57 -5.74 8.51
N LEU A 16 -30.66 -6.47 8.26
CA LEU A 16 -30.82 -7.29 7.06
C LEU A 16 -30.87 -6.44 5.79
N HIS A 17 -31.63 -5.36 5.79
CA HIS A 17 -31.79 -4.49 4.61
C HIS A 17 -30.48 -3.77 4.22
N ILE A 18 -29.75 -3.20 5.20
CA ILE A 18 -28.43 -2.61 5.00
C ILE A 18 -27.43 -3.67 4.49
N HIS A 19 -27.51 -4.89 5.01
CA HIS A 19 -26.66 -5.98 4.54
C HIS A 19 -26.97 -6.37 3.09
N GLN A 20 -28.24 -6.50 2.73
CA GLN A 20 -28.67 -6.84 1.37
C GLN A 20 -28.28 -5.74 0.36
N SER A 21 -28.40 -4.47 0.72
CA SER A 21 -27.98 -3.36 -0.15
C SER A 21 -26.51 -3.43 -0.54
N ARG A 22 -25.64 -3.94 0.34
CA ARG A 22 -24.21 -4.08 0.07
C ARG A 22 -23.84 -5.16 -0.95
N ILE A 23 -24.74 -6.04 -1.33
CA ILE A 23 -24.49 -7.10 -2.31
C ILE A 23 -24.53 -6.53 -3.73
N HIS A 24 -25.50 -5.66 -4.02
CA HIS A 24 -25.64 -5.03 -5.34
C HIS A 24 -24.93 -3.67 -5.38
N GLN A 25 -24.93 -2.94 -4.26
CA GLN A 25 -24.24 -1.67 -4.11
C GLN A 25 -22.90 -1.86 -3.38
N VAL A 26 -21.84 -2.07 -4.15
CA VAL A 26 -20.50 -2.32 -3.59
C VAL A 26 -19.66 -1.06 -3.43
N GLY A 27 -20.17 0.10 -3.85
CA GLY A 27 -19.45 1.39 -3.83
C GLY A 27 -19.41 2.10 -2.49
N PHE A 28 -20.29 1.75 -1.53
CA PHE A 28 -20.34 2.38 -0.22
C PHE A 28 -20.27 1.37 0.93
N GLY A 29 -19.43 1.65 1.92
CA GLY A 29 -19.32 0.87 3.16
C GLY A 29 -18.88 -0.59 2.98
N THR A 30 -18.44 -0.98 1.78
CA THR A 30 -18.06 -2.35 1.43
C THR A 30 -16.56 -2.45 1.18
N ARG A 31 -15.86 -3.11 2.11
CA ARG A 31 -14.41 -3.29 1.98
C ARG A 31 -14.09 -4.19 0.78
N GLY A 32 -13.26 -3.69 -0.15
CA GLY A 32 -12.88 -4.41 -1.35
C GLY A 32 -13.97 -4.48 -2.42
N GLY A 33 -15.00 -3.61 -2.36
CA GLY A 33 -16.13 -3.62 -3.28
C GLY A 33 -15.73 -3.50 -4.75
N CYS A 34 -14.82 -2.58 -5.11
CA CYS A 34 -14.29 -2.47 -6.48
C CYS A 34 -13.62 -3.77 -6.94
N GLU A 35 -12.77 -4.36 -6.10
CA GLU A 35 -12.05 -5.58 -6.43
C GLU A 35 -13.02 -6.76 -6.60
N ALA A 36 -14.00 -6.87 -5.70
CA ALA A 36 -15.04 -7.91 -5.77
C ALA A 36 -15.88 -7.79 -7.05
N ALA A 37 -16.29 -6.57 -7.42
CA ALA A 37 -17.01 -6.31 -8.66
C ALA A 37 -16.20 -6.75 -9.89
N VAL A 38 -14.92 -6.36 -9.96
CA VAL A 38 -14.05 -6.75 -11.07
C VAL A 38 -13.84 -8.26 -11.15
N HIS A 39 -13.60 -8.93 -10.02
CA HIS A 39 -13.43 -10.40 -10.00
C HIS A 39 -14.74 -11.12 -10.34
N ALA A 40 -15.88 -10.65 -9.84
CA ALA A 40 -17.18 -11.22 -10.17
C ALA A 40 -17.51 -11.07 -11.67
N VAL A 41 -17.35 -9.87 -12.23
CA VAL A 41 -17.60 -9.63 -13.66
C VAL A 41 -16.65 -10.45 -14.53
N ARG A 42 -15.36 -10.53 -14.19
CA ARG A 42 -14.39 -11.38 -14.92
C ARG A 42 -14.79 -12.85 -14.90
N THR A 43 -15.28 -13.35 -13.79
CA THR A 43 -15.77 -14.72 -13.66
C THR A 43 -17.05 -14.92 -14.49
N PHE A 44 -17.96 -13.95 -14.43
CA PHE A 44 -19.24 -14.01 -15.12
C PHE A 44 -19.08 -14.04 -16.64
N VAL A 45 -18.23 -13.18 -17.22
CA VAL A 45 -18.03 -13.11 -18.67
C VAL A 45 -17.33 -14.36 -19.27
N GLN A 46 -16.74 -15.19 -18.42
CA GLN A 46 -16.15 -16.48 -18.81
C GLN A 46 -17.13 -17.65 -18.68
N SER A 47 -18.33 -17.41 -18.15
CA SER A 47 -19.35 -18.44 -17.99
C SER A 47 -20.32 -18.44 -19.18
N ASP A 48 -20.96 -19.58 -19.41
CA ASP A 48 -22.01 -19.75 -20.44
C ASP A 48 -23.27 -18.92 -20.12
N ALA A 49 -23.35 -18.32 -18.92
CA ALA A 49 -24.47 -17.48 -18.51
C ALA A 49 -24.41 -16.06 -19.08
N CYS A 50 -23.27 -15.67 -19.68
CA CYS A 50 -23.06 -14.34 -20.24
C CYS A 50 -23.30 -14.32 -21.75
N GLU A 51 -24.45 -13.86 -22.18
CA GLU A 51 -24.74 -13.51 -23.57
C GLU A 51 -24.33 -12.05 -23.82
N VAL A 52 -24.76 -11.14 -22.93
CA VAL A 52 -24.40 -9.71 -22.99
C VAL A 52 -23.95 -9.18 -21.63
N LEU A 53 -23.11 -8.13 -21.67
CA LEU A 53 -22.77 -7.30 -20.52
C LEU A 53 -23.02 -5.84 -20.87
N LEU A 54 -23.85 -5.18 -20.07
CA LEU A 54 -24.25 -3.78 -20.22
C LEU A 54 -23.66 -2.95 -19.09
N LYS A 55 -22.84 -1.94 -19.42
CA LYS A 55 -22.36 -0.92 -18.49
C LYS A 55 -23.21 0.32 -18.64
N LEU A 56 -23.67 0.84 -17.52
CA LEU A 56 -24.53 2.02 -17.43
C LEU A 56 -23.76 3.17 -16.80
N ASP A 57 -23.91 4.35 -17.39
CA ASP A 57 -23.43 5.63 -16.85
C ASP A 57 -24.63 6.54 -16.63
N VAL A 58 -24.72 7.16 -15.46
CA VAL A 58 -25.82 8.09 -15.12
C VAL A 58 -25.31 9.52 -15.25
N GLN A 59 -26.06 10.36 -15.96
CA GLN A 59 -25.67 11.74 -16.21
C GLN A 59 -25.74 12.57 -14.92
N ASN A 60 -24.59 13.08 -14.48
CA ASN A 60 -24.48 13.97 -13.32
C ASN A 60 -25.24 13.48 -12.07
N ALA A 61 -25.20 12.17 -11.83
CA ALA A 61 -26.07 11.41 -10.92
C ALA A 61 -26.26 12.05 -9.55
N PHE A 62 -25.16 12.35 -8.86
CA PHE A 62 -25.19 12.94 -7.51
C PHE A 62 -25.88 14.30 -7.46
N ASN A 63 -25.77 15.11 -8.52
CA ASN A 63 -26.34 16.45 -8.55
C ASN A 63 -27.79 16.48 -9.12
N SER A 64 -28.29 15.35 -9.66
CA SER A 64 -29.57 15.30 -10.36
C SER A 64 -30.68 14.59 -9.58
N VAL A 65 -30.34 13.71 -8.64
CA VAL A 65 -31.34 12.96 -7.87
C VAL A 65 -32.30 13.88 -7.11
N ASN A 66 -33.60 13.56 -7.17
CA ASN A 66 -34.64 14.34 -6.51
C ASN A 66 -34.51 14.21 -4.98
N ARG A 67 -34.46 15.39 -4.28
CA ARG A 67 -34.30 15.43 -2.81
C ARG A 67 -35.49 14.90 -2.03
N ASP A 68 -36.71 15.06 -2.55
CA ASP A 68 -37.89 14.53 -1.88
C ASP A 68 -37.87 13.01 -1.90
N THR A 69 -37.52 12.41 -3.04
CA THR A 69 -37.34 10.96 -3.15
C THR A 69 -36.23 10.46 -2.21
N LEU A 70 -35.09 11.16 -2.19
CA LEU A 70 -33.97 10.87 -1.31
C LEU A 70 -34.39 10.88 0.16
N LEU A 71 -35.08 11.95 0.61
CA LEU A 71 -35.53 12.08 1.99
C LEU A 71 -36.58 11.04 2.35
N ASN A 72 -37.50 10.70 1.43
CA ASN A 72 -38.49 9.65 1.64
C ASN A 72 -37.85 8.27 1.80
N GLU A 73 -36.89 7.91 0.94
CA GLU A 73 -36.14 6.63 1.07
C GLU A 73 -35.37 6.54 2.40
N ILE A 74 -34.72 7.63 2.81
CA ILE A 74 -34.03 7.69 4.11
C ILE A 74 -35.01 7.53 5.29
N LYS A 75 -36.18 8.20 5.21
CA LYS A 75 -37.22 8.08 6.25
C LYS A 75 -37.67 6.64 6.43
N MET A 76 -37.74 5.88 5.35
CA MET A 76 -38.18 4.47 5.36
C MET A 76 -37.05 3.52 5.78
N THR A 77 -35.80 3.79 5.34
CA THR A 77 -34.68 2.84 5.50
C THR A 77 -33.82 3.12 6.73
N VAL A 78 -33.58 4.40 7.06
CA VAL A 78 -32.68 4.84 8.14
C VAL A 78 -33.29 6.04 8.89
N PRO A 79 -34.45 5.86 9.56
CA PRO A 79 -35.20 6.96 10.18
C PRO A 79 -34.42 7.74 11.24
N GLU A 80 -33.37 7.15 11.84
CA GLU A 80 -32.59 7.80 12.91
C GLU A 80 -31.78 9.01 12.41
N ILE A 81 -31.37 9.02 11.15
CA ILE A 81 -30.66 10.17 10.56
C ILE A 81 -31.57 11.09 9.76
N TYR A 82 -32.86 10.74 9.62
CA TYR A 82 -33.82 11.48 8.80
C TYR A 82 -33.91 12.96 9.20
N ASN A 83 -34.10 13.26 10.49
CA ASN A 83 -34.25 14.64 10.97
C ASN A 83 -33.00 15.47 10.70
N PHE A 84 -31.81 14.88 10.82
CA PHE A 84 -30.56 15.55 10.48
C PHE A 84 -30.48 15.84 8.98
N LEU A 85 -30.77 14.85 8.13
CA LEU A 85 -30.73 15.03 6.69
C LEU A 85 -31.83 15.99 6.19
N LEU A 86 -33.01 15.98 6.82
CA LEU A 86 -34.06 16.93 6.52
C LEU A 86 -33.59 18.38 6.72
N GLN A 87 -32.88 18.67 7.83
CA GLN A 87 -32.29 20.00 8.05
C GLN A 87 -31.25 20.39 7.00
N CYS A 88 -30.46 19.42 6.51
CA CYS A 88 -29.41 19.66 5.52
C CYS A 88 -29.96 19.84 4.09
N TYR A 89 -31.04 19.13 3.73
CA TYR A 89 -31.49 19.00 2.33
C TYR A 89 -32.88 19.57 2.03
N HIS A 90 -33.68 19.91 3.05
CA HIS A 90 -35.04 20.44 2.87
C HIS A 90 -35.05 21.78 2.15
N CYS A 91 -34.15 22.69 2.52
CA CYS A 91 -34.05 24.02 1.86
C CYS A 91 -32.87 24.03 0.88
N PRO A 92 -33.00 24.77 -0.25
CA PRO A 92 -31.87 25.00 -1.14
C PRO A 92 -30.72 25.68 -0.42
N SER A 93 -29.51 25.14 -0.58
CA SER A 93 -28.30 25.71 -0.01
C SER A 93 -27.70 26.74 -0.97
N LYS A 94 -27.16 27.83 -0.42
CA LYS A 94 -26.47 28.86 -1.19
C LYS A 94 -25.02 28.49 -1.43
N LEU A 95 -24.61 28.37 -2.67
CA LEU A 95 -23.24 28.21 -3.09
C LEU A 95 -22.68 29.52 -3.60
N MET A 96 -21.59 30.00 -3.03
CA MET A 96 -20.93 31.24 -3.44
C MET A 96 -19.81 30.95 -4.44
N HIS A 97 -19.90 31.50 -5.63
CA HIS A 97 -18.82 31.47 -6.61
C HIS A 97 -18.45 32.89 -7.03
N LYS A 98 -17.33 33.41 -6.56
CA LYS A 98 -16.93 34.81 -6.68
C LYS A 98 -18.04 35.70 -6.11
N ASN A 99 -18.67 36.54 -6.93
CA ASN A 99 -19.76 37.44 -6.53
C ASN A 99 -21.15 36.90 -6.89
N ASN A 100 -21.25 35.66 -7.37
CA ASN A 100 -22.51 35.03 -7.77
C ASN A 100 -22.98 34.03 -6.73
N GLU A 101 -24.29 34.06 -6.45
CA GLU A 101 -24.99 33.09 -5.63
C GLU A 101 -25.65 32.04 -6.55
N ILE A 102 -25.41 30.75 -6.29
CA ILE A 102 -26.01 29.63 -6.98
C ILE A 102 -26.81 28.83 -5.95
N LEU A 103 -28.06 28.52 -6.24
CA LEU A 103 -28.90 27.70 -5.37
C LEU A 103 -28.69 26.22 -5.68
N SER A 104 -28.24 25.44 -4.69
CA SER A 104 -28.21 24.00 -4.74
C SER A 104 -29.53 23.44 -4.21
N ALA A 105 -30.46 23.19 -5.12
CA ALA A 105 -31.84 22.77 -4.80
C ALA A 105 -32.09 21.28 -5.10
N VAL A 106 -31.22 20.62 -5.88
CA VAL A 106 -31.37 19.23 -6.35
C VAL A 106 -30.10 18.45 -6.02
N GLY A 107 -30.21 17.16 -5.91
CA GLY A 107 -29.09 16.25 -5.73
C GLY A 107 -28.47 16.25 -4.33
N CYS A 108 -27.49 15.37 -4.18
CA CYS A 108 -26.63 15.30 -3.00
C CYS A 108 -25.59 16.42 -3.05
N GLN A 109 -25.30 17.05 -1.93
CA GLN A 109 -24.26 18.07 -1.84
C GLN A 109 -22.88 17.44 -2.02
N GLN A 110 -22.07 17.99 -2.95
CA GLN A 110 -20.70 17.54 -3.13
C GLN A 110 -19.84 17.89 -1.92
N GLY A 111 -19.12 16.91 -1.39
CA GLY A 111 -18.34 17.03 -0.16
C GLY A 111 -19.10 16.59 1.10
N ASP A 112 -20.39 16.28 1.00
CA ASP A 112 -21.13 15.65 2.10
C ASP A 112 -20.63 14.20 2.29
N PRO A 113 -20.08 13.84 3.47
CA PRO A 113 -19.61 12.47 3.73
C PRO A 113 -20.75 11.43 3.69
N LEU A 114 -22.01 11.83 3.86
CA LEU A 114 -23.18 10.96 3.71
C LEU A 114 -23.68 10.86 2.27
N GLY A 115 -23.23 11.74 1.36
CA GLY A 115 -23.66 11.76 -0.05
C GLY A 115 -23.65 10.40 -0.73
N PRO A 116 -22.55 9.63 -0.72
CA PRO A 116 -22.51 8.29 -1.30
C PRO A 116 -23.51 7.31 -0.67
N ALA A 117 -23.73 7.39 0.65
CA ALA A 117 -24.69 6.54 1.36
C ALA A 117 -26.13 6.82 0.95
N ILE A 118 -26.52 8.08 1.00
CA ILE A 118 -27.91 8.50 0.71
C ILE A 118 -28.26 8.29 -0.76
N PHE A 119 -27.32 8.56 -1.68
CA PHE A 119 -27.49 8.24 -3.10
C PHE A 119 -27.70 6.73 -3.32
N SER A 120 -26.82 5.89 -2.76
CA SER A 120 -26.91 4.45 -2.88
C SER A 120 -28.25 3.90 -2.33
N LEU A 121 -28.73 4.44 -1.20
CA LEU A 121 -30.02 4.04 -0.64
C LEU A 121 -31.19 4.47 -1.53
N THR A 122 -31.12 5.64 -2.16
CA THR A 122 -32.17 6.15 -3.03
C THR A 122 -32.41 5.28 -4.25
N ILE A 123 -31.35 4.75 -4.88
CA ILE A 123 -31.49 3.90 -6.06
C ILE A 123 -31.66 2.40 -5.71
N ASN A 124 -31.52 2.03 -4.43
CA ASN A 124 -31.45 0.64 -4.00
C ASN A 124 -32.71 -0.18 -4.34
N SER A 125 -33.91 0.39 -4.13
CA SER A 125 -35.18 -0.28 -4.44
C SER A 125 -35.32 -0.60 -5.93
N ILE A 126 -34.86 0.29 -6.80
CA ILE A 126 -34.86 0.11 -8.25
C ILE A 126 -33.89 -1.03 -8.63
N ILE A 127 -32.67 -0.98 -8.12
CA ILE A 127 -31.62 -1.96 -8.43
C ILE A 127 -32.05 -3.38 -7.99
N HIS A 128 -32.65 -3.52 -6.82
CA HIS A 128 -33.13 -4.82 -6.32
C HIS A 128 -34.30 -5.40 -7.13
N SER A 129 -35.02 -4.58 -7.88
CA SER A 129 -36.13 -5.03 -8.74
C SER A 129 -35.70 -5.56 -10.11
N LEU A 130 -34.38 -5.54 -10.42
CA LEU A 130 -33.84 -6.02 -11.69
C LEU A 130 -33.62 -7.53 -11.68
N ASN A 131 -33.76 -8.15 -12.87
CA ASN A 131 -33.76 -9.60 -13.05
C ASN A 131 -32.50 -10.15 -13.71
N SER A 132 -31.59 -9.28 -14.17
CA SER A 132 -30.29 -9.67 -14.77
C SER A 132 -29.49 -10.59 -13.83
N LYS A 133 -28.91 -11.66 -14.38
CA LYS A 133 -28.15 -12.66 -13.63
C LYS A 133 -26.95 -12.02 -12.91
N LEU A 134 -26.27 -11.11 -13.57
CA LEU A 134 -25.28 -10.22 -12.97
C LEU A 134 -25.93 -8.84 -12.80
N ASN A 135 -25.90 -8.31 -11.58
CA ASN A 135 -26.42 -6.99 -11.24
C ASN A 135 -25.51 -6.40 -10.15
N VAL A 136 -24.60 -5.52 -10.53
CA VAL A 136 -23.63 -4.91 -9.61
C VAL A 136 -23.48 -3.42 -9.88
N TRP A 137 -23.47 -2.64 -8.81
CA TRP A 137 -23.41 -1.18 -8.86
C TRP A 137 -22.28 -0.64 -7.97
N TYR A 138 -21.55 0.28 -8.49
CA TYR A 138 -20.58 1.07 -7.74
C TYR A 138 -21.01 2.54 -7.79
N LEU A 139 -21.82 2.94 -6.82
CA LEU A 139 -22.53 4.23 -6.80
C LEU A 139 -23.42 4.36 -8.05
N ASP A 140 -23.08 5.29 -8.93
CA ASP A 140 -23.78 5.57 -10.19
C ASP A 140 -23.36 4.67 -11.37
N ASP A 141 -22.24 3.96 -11.26
CA ASP A 141 -21.77 3.02 -12.27
C ASP A 141 -22.48 1.67 -12.14
N GLY A 142 -23.41 1.36 -13.04
CA GLY A 142 -24.13 0.09 -13.10
C GLY A 142 -23.52 -0.90 -14.09
N THR A 143 -23.56 -2.19 -13.74
CA THR A 143 -23.17 -3.27 -14.65
C THR A 143 -24.18 -4.41 -14.55
N LEU A 144 -24.83 -4.72 -15.66
CA LEU A 144 -25.81 -5.80 -15.81
C LEU A 144 -25.29 -6.86 -16.77
N GLY A 145 -25.61 -8.11 -16.54
CA GLY A 145 -25.22 -9.19 -17.44
C GLY A 145 -26.17 -10.39 -17.37
N GLY A 146 -26.30 -11.10 -18.48
CA GLY A 146 -27.17 -12.24 -18.60
C GLY A 146 -27.59 -12.51 -20.05
N ASP A 147 -28.77 -13.06 -20.22
CA ASP A 147 -29.38 -13.15 -21.53
C ASP A 147 -29.84 -11.77 -22.02
N SER A 148 -29.79 -11.56 -23.33
CA SER A 148 -30.01 -10.26 -23.96
C SER A 148 -31.40 -9.69 -23.73
N GLN A 149 -32.43 -10.55 -23.62
CA GLN A 149 -33.81 -10.12 -23.43
C GLN A 149 -34.05 -9.60 -22.01
N THR A 150 -33.55 -10.32 -21.00
CA THR A 150 -33.65 -9.89 -19.59
C THR A 150 -32.87 -8.59 -19.36
N VAL A 151 -31.63 -8.47 -19.88
CA VAL A 151 -30.84 -7.26 -19.72
C VAL A 151 -31.46 -6.05 -20.45
N LEU A 152 -32.08 -6.26 -21.62
CA LEU A 152 -32.84 -5.22 -22.34
C LEU A 152 -34.08 -4.77 -21.56
N ALA A 153 -34.83 -5.71 -20.98
CA ALA A 153 -35.99 -5.40 -20.14
C ALA A 153 -35.58 -4.58 -18.91
N ASP A 154 -34.48 -4.95 -18.25
CA ASP A 154 -33.94 -4.21 -17.12
C ASP A 154 -33.47 -2.80 -17.52
N LEU A 155 -32.84 -2.64 -18.71
CA LEU A 155 -32.46 -1.32 -19.24
C LEU A 155 -33.69 -0.41 -19.41
N ILE A 156 -34.79 -0.93 -19.97
CA ILE A 156 -36.04 -0.19 -20.12
C ILE A 156 -36.60 0.19 -18.76
N GLN A 157 -36.61 -0.74 -17.82
CA GLN A 157 -37.07 -0.49 -16.45
C GLN A 157 -36.28 0.58 -15.74
N ILE A 158 -34.93 0.53 -15.81
CA ILE A 158 -34.02 1.54 -15.23
C ILE A 158 -34.27 2.90 -15.87
N LYS A 159 -34.33 2.97 -17.21
CA LYS A 159 -34.58 4.21 -17.94
C LYS A 159 -35.83 4.93 -17.42
N ASN A 160 -36.92 4.19 -17.20
CA ASN A 160 -38.16 4.75 -16.72
C ASN A 160 -38.09 5.13 -15.23
N LYS A 161 -37.71 4.19 -14.36
CA LYS A 161 -37.67 4.44 -12.91
C LYS A 161 -36.63 5.49 -12.50
N PHE A 162 -35.50 5.59 -13.21
CA PHE A 162 -34.50 6.64 -12.94
C PHE A 162 -35.06 8.02 -13.28
N LYS A 163 -35.83 8.14 -14.38
CA LYS A 163 -36.50 9.39 -14.75
C LYS A 163 -37.46 9.86 -13.65
N ASP A 164 -38.19 8.93 -13.01
CA ASP A 164 -39.14 9.24 -11.92
C ASP A 164 -38.44 9.87 -10.70
N ILE A 165 -37.17 9.54 -10.48
CA ILE A 165 -36.35 10.06 -9.36
C ILE A 165 -35.38 11.17 -9.78
N GLY A 166 -35.53 11.72 -11.00
CA GLY A 166 -34.72 12.82 -11.53
C GLY A 166 -33.36 12.40 -12.10
N LEU A 167 -33.12 11.10 -12.34
CA LEU A 167 -31.90 10.60 -12.94
C LEU A 167 -32.09 10.29 -14.42
N GLU A 168 -31.05 10.52 -15.23
CA GLU A 168 -31.02 10.20 -16.64
C GLU A 168 -29.79 9.37 -17.00
N LEU A 169 -29.96 8.37 -17.88
CA LEU A 169 -28.85 7.58 -18.40
C LEU A 169 -28.09 8.36 -19.49
N ASN A 170 -26.78 8.33 -19.42
CA ASN A 170 -25.90 8.90 -20.44
C ASN A 170 -25.57 7.83 -21.50
N PHE A 171 -26.44 7.64 -22.44
CA PHE A 171 -26.28 6.59 -23.46
C PHE A 171 -24.98 6.72 -24.29
N ASN A 172 -24.39 7.93 -24.42
CA ASN A 172 -23.11 8.13 -25.10
C ASN A 172 -21.92 7.49 -24.35
N LYS A 173 -22.08 7.25 -23.04
CA LYS A 173 -21.08 6.61 -22.19
C LYS A 173 -21.44 5.17 -21.80
N CYS A 174 -22.69 4.76 -22.02
CA CYS A 174 -23.09 3.37 -21.82
C CYS A 174 -22.39 2.47 -22.85
N GLU A 175 -21.98 1.28 -22.39
CA GLU A 175 -21.21 0.34 -23.18
C GLU A 175 -21.87 -1.03 -23.17
N LEU A 176 -22.03 -1.64 -24.35
CA LEU A 176 -22.57 -2.99 -24.54
C LEU A 176 -21.44 -3.90 -25.04
N TYR A 177 -21.21 -5.00 -24.35
CA TYR A 177 -20.37 -6.10 -24.80
C TYR A 177 -21.26 -7.31 -25.09
N ILE A 178 -21.03 -7.99 -26.21
CA ILE A 178 -21.68 -9.23 -26.60
C ILE A 178 -20.65 -10.35 -26.57
N SER A 179 -21.01 -11.47 -25.97
CA SER A 179 -20.13 -12.63 -25.86
C SER A 179 -19.80 -13.21 -27.24
N ASP A 180 -18.56 -13.69 -27.42
CA ASP A 180 -18.16 -14.38 -28.66
C ASP A 180 -18.91 -15.71 -28.88
N ASN A 181 -19.62 -16.22 -27.87
CA ASN A 181 -20.47 -17.41 -27.99
C ASN A 181 -21.75 -17.14 -28.77
N VAL A 182 -22.08 -15.86 -29.01
CA VAL A 182 -23.25 -15.43 -29.79
C VAL A 182 -22.89 -15.36 -31.27
N ASP A 183 -23.67 -16.02 -32.12
CA ASP A 183 -23.44 -15.96 -33.56
C ASP A 183 -23.68 -14.56 -34.14
N SER A 184 -23.05 -14.26 -35.27
CA SER A 184 -23.05 -12.91 -35.87
C SER A 184 -24.43 -12.38 -36.24
N SER A 185 -25.41 -13.28 -36.57
CA SER A 185 -26.76 -12.89 -36.91
C SER A 185 -27.55 -12.47 -35.68
N SER A 186 -27.47 -13.26 -34.61
CA SER A 186 -28.06 -12.96 -33.28
C SER A 186 -27.42 -11.70 -32.68
N ALA A 187 -26.09 -11.55 -32.77
CA ALA A 187 -25.40 -10.35 -32.29
C ALA A 187 -25.90 -9.07 -32.97
N SER A 188 -26.12 -9.10 -34.30
CA SER A 188 -26.67 -7.97 -35.04
C SER A 188 -28.10 -7.61 -34.59
N GLN A 189 -28.96 -8.60 -34.32
CA GLN A 189 -30.30 -8.39 -33.79
C GLN A 189 -30.28 -7.81 -32.37
N ILE A 190 -29.39 -8.29 -31.51
CA ILE A 190 -29.18 -7.75 -30.16
C ILE A 190 -28.77 -6.28 -30.24
N ILE A 191 -27.77 -5.94 -31.04
CA ILE A 191 -27.32 -4.55 -31.21
C ILE A 191 -28.48 -3.67 -31.67
N GLN A 192 -29.27 -4.11 -32.65
CA GLN A 192 -30.41 -3.36 -33.12
C GLN A 192 -31.47 -3.14 -32.03
N SER A 193 -31.73 -4.17 -31.23
CA SER A 193 -32.70 -4.08 -30.12
C SER A 193 -32.27 -3.07 -29.05
N PHE A 194 -30.99 -3.08 -28.66
CA PHE A 194 -30.45 -2.11 -27.71
C PHE A 194 -30.41 -0.70 -28.30
N ASN A 195 -30.04 -0.53 -29.58
CA ASN A 195 -30.01 0.76 -30.26
C ASN A 195 -31.40 1.40 -30.37
N ASN A 196 -32.48 0.62 -30.47
CA ASN A 196 -33.85 1.15 -30.47
C ASN A 196 -34.22 1.83 -29.14
N ILE A 197 -33.63 1.41 -28.01
CA ILE A 197 -33.87 1.97 -26.68
C ILE A 197 -32.83 3.03 -26.34
N ALA A 198 -31.57 2.81 -26.74
CA ALA A 198 -30.37 3.60 -26.46
C ALA A 198 -29.57 3.85 -27.74
N PRO A 199 -29.96 4.80 -28.60
CA PRO A 199 -29.37 4.95 -29.95
C PRO A 199 -27.87 5.26 -29.97
N SER A 200 -27.33 5.78 -28.88
CA SER A 200 -25.92 6.18 -28.77
C SER A 200 -25.07 5.19 -27.96
N ILE A 201 -25.61 4.01 -27.63
CA ILE A 201 -24.85 3.02 -26.87
C ILE A 201 -23.65 2.52 -27.67
N LYS A 202 -22.49 2.40 -26.99
CA LYS A 202 -21.26 1.94 -27.65
C LYS A 202 -21.17 0.43 -27.57
N ASN A 203 -21.06 -0.21 -28.73
CA ASN A 203 -20.68 -1.62 -28.79
C ASN A 203 -19.16 -1.73 -28.63
N ILE A 204 -18.70 -2.51 -27.63
CA ILE A 204 -17.28 -2.64 -27.29
C ILE A 204 -16.80 -4.08 -27.41
N SER A 205 -15.51 -4.24 -27.73
CA SER A 205 -14.82 -5.51 -27.86
C SER A 205 -14.05 -5.89 -26.57
N LYS A 206 -13.51 -7.10 -26.51
CA LYS A 206 -12.76 -7.63 -25.36
C LYS A 206 -11.56 -6.77 -24.95
N ASP A 207 -10.87 -6.18 -25.91
CA ASP A 207 -9.70 -5.33 -25.69
C ASP A 207 -10.04 -3.96 -25.10
N SER A 208 -11.32 -3.57 -25.15
CA SER A 208 -11.82 -2.28 -24.69
C SER A 208 -12.68 -2.36 -23.42
N LEU A 209 -13.06 -3.57 -22.99
CA LEU A 209 -13.91 -3.74 -21.82
C LEU A 209 -13.16 -3.51 -20.51
N HIS A 210 -13.47 -2.39 -19.87
CA HIS A 210 -12.94 -2.02 -18.56
C HIS A 210 -14.08 -1.84 -17.54
N LEU A 211 -13.87 -2.28 -16.31
CA LEU A 211 -14.78 -2.02 -15.19
C LEU A 211 -14.02 -1.29 -14.09
N LEU A 212 -14.55 -0.15 -13.65
CA LEU A 212 -13.95 0.68 -12.59
C LEU A 212 -12.45 0.94 -12.84
N GLY A 213 -12.07 1.12 -14.12
CA GLY A 213 -10.68 1.35 -14.53
C GLY A 213 -9.80 0.09 -14.64
N ALA A 214 -10.32 -1.10 -14.35
CA ALA A 214 -9.62 -2.38 -14.50
C ALA A 214 -10.06 -3.13 -15.75
N PRO A 215 -9.15 -3.64 -16.59
CA PRO A 215 -9.47 -4.50 -17.73
C PRO A 215 -10.10 -5.82 -17.27
N ILE A 216 -11.15 -6.23 -17.95
CA ILE A 216 -11.86 -7.48 -17.65
C ILE A 216 -11.18 -8.65 -18.36
N PHE A 217 -10.86 -8.49 -19.64
CA PHE A 217 -10.18 -9.50 -20.42
C PHE A 217 -8.65 -9.31 -20.46
N ASN A 218 -7.95 -10.40 -20.74
CA ASN A 218 -6.50 -10.41 -20.79
C ASN A 218 -5.94 -9.54 -21.92
N GLU A 219 -6.66 -9.44 -23.03
CA GLU A 219 -6.31 -8.66 -24.23
C GLU A 219 -6.21 -7.15 -23.94
N ALA A 220 -6.97 -6.65 -22.99
CA ALA A 220 -6.96 -5.24 -22.58
C ALA A 220 -5.81 -4.88 -21.62
N ILE A 221 -5.08 -5.88 -21.07
CA ILE A 221 -4.00 -5.63 -20.09
C ILE A 221 -2.76 -5.00 -20.73
N PRO A 222 -2.20 -5.52 -21.84
CA PRO A 222 -0.97 -4.98 -22.42
C PRO A 222 -1.05 -3.50 -22.83
N PRO A 223 -2.11 -3.01 -23.51
CA PRO A 223 -2.25 -1.59 -23.84
C PRO A 223 -2.28 -0.69 -22.62
N LEU A 224 -2.98 -1.11 -21.54
CA LEU A 224 -3.07 -0.37 -20.30
C LEU A 224 -1.70 -0.29 -19.58
N LEU A 225 -0.96 -1.39 -19.55
CA LEU A 225 0.39 -1.40 -18.98
C LEU A 225 1.35 -0.51 -19.76
N SER A 226 1.34 -0.57 -21.09
CA SER A 226 2.18 0.29 -21.94
C SER A 226 1.91 1.78 -21.69
N LYS A 227 0.64 2.18 -21.57
CA LYS A 227 0.25 3.55 -21.21
C LYS A 227 0.73 3.94 -19.80
N SER A 228 0.69 3.00 -18.87
CA SER A 228 1.14 3.24 -17.48
C SER A 228 2.66 3.37 -17.40
N ILE A 229 3.41 2.60 -18.19
CA ILE A 229 4.87 2.69 -18.32
C ILE A 229 5.28 4.07 -18.86
N SER A 230 4.64 4.53 -19.95
CA SER A 230 4.91 5.86 -20.52
C SER A 230 4.70 6.98 -19.47
N LYS A 231 3.57 6.96 -18.76
CA LYS A 231 3.30 7.93 -17.71
C LYS A 231 4.33 7.88 -16.56
N PHE A 232 4.81 6.68 -16.22
CA PHE A 232 5.83 6.55 -15.17
C PHE A 232 7.17 7.15 -15.62
N SER A 233 7.54 6.99 -16.89
CA SER A 233 8.72 7.65 -17.49
C SER A 233 8.66 9.17 -17.35
N ASP A 234 7.51 9.79 -17.67
CA ASP A 234 7.31 11.24 -17.53
C ASP A 234 7.50 11.74 -16.08
N TYR A 235 7.09 10.94 -15.09
CA TYR A 235 7.31 11.29 -13.67
C TYR A 235 8.78 11.16 -13.28
N SER A 236 9.51 10.24 -13.89
CA SER A 236 10.93 9.99 -13.63
C SER A 236 11.78 11.25 -13.84
N ASP A 237 11.59 11.94 -14.94
CA ASP A 237 12.34 13.17 -15.28
C ASP A 237 12.04 14.32 -14.30
N ARG A 238 10.83 14.36 -13.76
CA ARG A 238 10.44 15.36 -12.76
C ARG A 238 11.04 15.07 -11.40
N LEU A 239 11.17 13.79 -11.01
CA LEU A 239 11.77 13.40 -9.74
C LEU A 239 13.24 13.81 -9.62
N LEU A 240 14.00 13.80 -10.72
CA LEU A 240 15.41 14.20 -10.72
C LEU A 240 15.62 15.70 -10.54
N LYS A 241 14.56 16.52 -10.58
CA LYS A 241 14.62 17.99 -10.38
C LYS A 241 14.44 18.41 -8.92
N ILE A 242 14.17 17.49 -8.03
CA ILE A 242 13.98 17.76 -6.60
C ILE A 242 15.05 17.06 -5.77
N SER A 243 15.14 17.38 -4.46
CA SER A 243 16.13 16.75 -3.58
C SER A 243 16.02 15.23 -3.57
N SER A 244 17.13 14.53 -3.48
CA SER A 244 17.19 13.05 -3.50
C SER A 244 16.30 12.41 -2.43
N HIS A 245 16.25 12.99 -1.22
CA HIS A 245 15.39 12.47 -0.14
C HIS A 245 13.90 12.61 -0.49
N SER A 246 13.47 13.78 -0.98
CA SER A 246 12.09 13.99 -1.43
C SER A 246 11.75 13.11 -2.63
N ALA A 247 12.67 12.96 -3.59
CA ALA A 247 12.49 12.11 -4.76
C ALA A 247 12.29 10.64 -4.37
N LEU A 248 13.14 10.11 -3.49
CA LEU A 248 13.05 8.73 -3.01
C LEU A 248 11.73 8.50 -2.23
N PHE A 249 11.35 9.46 -1.38
CA PHE A 249 10.11 9.41 -0.61
C PHE A 249 8.89 9.37 -1.55
N ILE A 250 8.80 10.29 -2.52
CA ILE A 250 7.68 10.36 -3.48
C ILE A 250 7.64 9.11 -4.35
N LEU A 251 8.80 8.65 -4.85
CA LEU A 251 8.89 7.43 -5.65
C LEU A 251 8.29 6.24 -4.90
N LYS A 252 8.66 6.07 -3.64
CA LYS A 252 8.26 4.95 -2.80
C LYS A 252 6.81 5.00 -2.35
N PHE A 253 6.33 6.17 -1.87
CA PHE A 253 5.03 6.28 -1.21
C PHE A 253 3.90 6.80 -2.11
N CYS A 254 4.23 7.40 -3.27
CA CYS A 254 3.22 8.02 -4.14
C CYS A 254 3.18 7.47 -5.56
N LEU A 255 4.29 7.04 -6.14
CA LEU A 255 4.34 6.83 -7.60
C LEU A 255 4.36 5.37 -8.03
N LEU A 256 5.23 4.54 -7.49
CA LEU A 256 5.42 3.20 -8.02
C LEU A 256 4.29 2.25 -7.60
N ILE A 257 4.53 1.48 -6.55
CA ILE A 257 3.57 0.47 -6.08
C ILE A 257 2.19 1.08 -5.78
N PRO A 258 2.07 2.26 -5.12
CA PRO A 258 0.77 2.84 -4.84
C PRO A 258 -0.10 3.05 -6.08
N LYS A 259 0.50 3.49 -7.20
CA LYS A 259 -0.25 3.69 -8.46
C LYS A 259 -0.63 2.40 -9.17
N PHE A 260 0.15 1.34 -9.02
CA PHE A 260 -0.12 0.06 -9.65
C PHE A 260 -0.94 -0.90 -8.77
N THR A 261 -0.99 -0.68 -7.45
CA THR A 261 -1.60 -1.62 -6.49
C THR A 261 -3.02 -2.04 -6.90
N TYR A 262 -3.87 -1.10 -7.29
CA TYR A 262 -5.23 -1.40 -7.71
C TYR A 262 -5.26 -2.37 -8.91
N LEU A 263 -4.49 -2.08 -9.95
CA LEU A 263 -4.39 -2.93 -11.13
C LEU A 263 -3.79 -4.30 -10.82
N LEU A 264 -2.73 -4.34 -9.99
CA LEU A 264 -2.10 -5.59 -9.56
C LEU A 264 -3.06 -6.47 -8.76
N ARG A 265 -3.97 -5.86 -8.00
CA ARG A 265 -4.99 -6.57 -7.22
C ARG A 265 -6.16 -7.03 -8.08
N CYS A 266 -6.60 -6.21 -9.04
CA CYS A 266 -7.77 -6.49 -9.87
C CYS A 266 -7.47 -7.35 -11.09
N CYS A 267 -6.25 -7.32 -11.63
CA CYS A 267 -5.94 -7.92 -12.92
C CYS A 267 -4.81 -8.94 -12.83
N PRO A 268 -4.85 -10.03 -13.62
CA PRO A 268 -3.82 -11.07 -13.63
C PRO A 268 -2.54 -10.61 -14.38
N ILE A 269 -2.02 -9.45 -13.98
CA ILE A 269 -0.84 -8.80 -14.58
C ILE A 269 0.42 -9.67 -14.41
N TRP A 270 0.48 -10.51 -13.38
CA TRP A 270 1.55 -11.46 -13.15
C TRP A 270 1.79 -12.45 -14.31
N LYS A 271 0.80 -12.62 -15.20
CA LYS A 271 0.92 -13.41 -16.44
C LYS A 271 1.83 -12.76 -17.50
N TYR A 272 2.18 -11.48 -17.33
CA TYR A 272 2.94 -10.68 -18.31
C TYR A 272 4.31 -10.23 -17.79
N PRO A 273 5.21 -11.17 -17.39
CA PRO A 273 6.51 -10.81 -16.80
C PRO A 273 7.37 -9.98 -17.77
N HIS A 274 7.23 -10.19 -19.09
CA HIS A 274 7.92 -9.44 -20.14
C HIS A 274 7.53 -7.95 -20.17
N LEU A 275 6.31 -7.59 -19.78
CA LEU A 275 5.86 -6.19 -19.65
C LEU A 275 6.25 -5.58 -18.31
N LEU A 276 6.41 -6.38 -17.25
CA LEU A 276 6.80 -5.90 -15.93
C LEU A 276 8.31 -5.65 -15.81
N ARG A 277 9.13 -6.42 -16.51
CA ARG A 277 10.59 -6.28 -16.48
C ARG A 277 11.10 -4.88 -16.89
N PRO A 278 10.58 -4.23 -17.96
CA PRO A 278 10.95 -2.85 -18.29
C PRO A 278 10.64 -1.86 -17.16
N LEU A 279 9.53 -2.02 -16.45
CA LEU A 279 9.18 -1.19 -15.29
C LEU A 279 10.18 -1.37 -14.14
N ASP A 280 10.57 -2.60 -13.85
CA ASP A 280 11.56 -2.89 -12.80
C ASP A 280 12.95 -2.35 -13.16
N LEU A 281 13.32 -2.36 -14.45
CA LEU A 281 14.57 -1.76 -14.94
C LEU A 281 14.54 -0.23 -14.88
N LEU A 282 13.39 0.38 -15.23
CA LEU A 282 13.20 1.82 -15.11
C LEU A 282 13.27 2.25 -13.64
N LEU A 283 12.66 1.48 -12.73
CA LEU A 283 12.78 1.70 -11.28
C LEU A 283 14.25 1.63 -10.82
N LYS A 284 15.00 0.61 -11.25
CA LYS A 284 16.42 0.46 -10.94
C LYS A 284 17.20 1.73 -11.35
N SER A 285 17.06 2.12 -12.60
CA SER A 285 17.70 3.32 -13.16
C SER A 285 17.34 4.60 -12.39
N GLN A 286 16.07 4.76 -12.01
CA GLN A 286 15.60 5.91 -11.24
C GLN A 286 16.26 5.98 -9.85
N ILE A 287 16.31 4.87 -9.12
CA ILE A 287 16.91 4.83 -7.80
C ILE A 287 18.43 5.06 -7.90
N GLU A 288 19.10 4.47 -8.90
CA GLU A 288 20.53 4.73 -9.17
C GLU A 288 20.80 6.22 -9.42
N SER A 289 19.93 6.88 -10.19
CA SER A 289 20.06 8.31 -10.49
C SER A 289 19.76 9.19 -9.26
N ILE A 290 18.69 8.90 -8.52
CA ILE A 290 18.31 9.65 -7.30
C ILE A 290 19.41 9.56 -6.24
N LEU A 291 19.97 8.39 -6.03
CA LEU A 291 20.98 8.13 -5.00
C LEU A 291 22.42 8.33 -5.50
N ASN A 292 22.61 8.52 -6.80
CA ASN A 292 23.92 8.57 -7.44
C ASN A 292 24.83 7.38 -7.04
N ILE A 293 24.30 6.16 -7.19
CA ILE A 293 24.97 4.87 -6.93
C ILE A 293 24.72 3.90 -8.08
N ARG A 294 25.48 2.80 -8.13
CA ARG A 294 25.27 1.71 -9.10
C ARG A 294 25.02 0.42 -8.36
N PHE A 295 24.01 -0.35 -8.81
CA PHE A 295 23.68 -1.62 -8.20
C PHE A 295 24.31 -2.81 -8.93
N SER A 296 24.99 -3.68 -8.17
CA SER A 296 25.14 -5.08 -8.57
C SER A 296 23.77 -5.79 -8.53
N GLU A 297 23.66 -6.97 -9.12
CA GLU A 297 22.39 -7.73 -9.07
C GLU A 297 22.00 -8.14 -7.64
N GLN A 298 22.98 -8.43 -6.78
CA GLN A 298 22.73 -8.72 -5.36
C GLN A 298 22.23 -7.47 -4.62
N ALA A 299 22.91 -6.34 -4.80
CA ALA A 299 22.50 -5.06 -4.20
C ALA A 299 21.12 -4.61 -4.69
N TRP A 300 20.80 -4.80 -5.97
CA TRP A 300 19.48 -4.54 -6.52
C TRP A 300 18.41 -5.43 -5.89
N THR A 301 18.70 -6.73 -5.76
CA THR A 301 17.79 -7.67 -5.12
C THR A 301 17.53 -7.27 -3.66
N GLN A 302 18.57 -6.89 -2.92
CA GLN A 302 18.43 -6.38 -1.55
C GLN A 302 17.65 -5.04 -1.51
N ALA A 303 17.98 -4.07 -2.37
CA ALA A 303 17.34 -2.74 -2.40
C ALA A 303 15.81 -2.85 -2.54
N THR A 304 15.33 -3.84 -3.26
CA THR A 304 13.89 -4.06 -3.50
C THR A 304 13.17 -4.87 -2.41
N LEU A 305 13.86 -5.30 -1.37
CA LEU A 305 13.21 -5.88 -0.19
C LEU A 305 12.49 -4.80 0.65
N PRO A 306 11.51 -5.17 1.46
CA PRO A 306 10.99 -4.31 2.53
C PRO A 306 12.11 -3.81 3.44
N ILE A 307 11.95 -2.62 3.99
CA ILE A 307 12.95 -2.00 4.89
C ILE A 307 13.35 -2.92 6.04
N ARG A 308 12.37 -3.59 6.67
CA ARG A 308 12.60 -4.52 7.77
C ARG A 308 13.41 -5.77 7.41
N TYR A 309 13.62 -6.02 6.13
CA TYR A 309 14.45 -7.11 5.59
C TYR A 309 15.72 -6.59 4.92
N GLY A 310 16.17 -5.39 5.28
CA GLY A 310 17.41 -4.81 4.82
C GLY A 310 17.34 -4.02 3.51
N GLY A 311 16.16 -3.93 2.86
CA GLY A 311 15.97 -3.18 1.62
C GLY A 311 15.73 -1.68 1.83
N LEU A 312 15.50 -0.97 0.71
CA LEU A 312 15.07 0.43 0.71
C LEU A 312 13.55 0.58 0.79
N GLY A 313 12.80 -0.52 0.68
CA GLY A 313 11.34 -0.50 0.62
C GLY A 313 10.77 -0.13 -0.74
N THR A 314 11.59 0.01 -1.77
CA THR A 314 11.20 0.19 -3.16
C THR A 314 11.00 -1.18 -3.80
N ARG A 315 9.75 -1.59 -4.03
CA ARG A 315 9.43 -2.95 -4.44
C ARG A 315 9.42 -3.10 -5.97
N LYS A 316 9.93 -4.22 -6.48
CA LYS A 316 9.71 -4.61 -7.89
C LYS A 316 8.23 -4.87 -8.13
N ILE A 317 7.69 -4.34 -9.22
CA ILE A 317 6.28 -4.58 -9.59
C ILE A 317 6.09 -6.07 -9.89
N SER A 318 7.04 -6.71 -10.56
CA SER A 318 7.01 -8.15 -10.84
C SER A 318 6.92 -9.00 -9.57
N SER A 319 7.60 -8.62 -8.49
CA SER A 319 7.58 -9.38 -7.22
C SER A 319 6.28 -9.21 -6.42
N VAL A 320 5.55 -8.10 -6.64
CA VAL A 320 4.32 -7.78 -5.91
C VAL A 320 3.07 -8.23 -6.68
N ALA A 321 3.15 -8.41 -7.99
CA ALA A 321 2.00 -8.67 -8.85
C ALA A 321 1.19 -9.91 -8.44
N LEU A 322 1.82 -11.06 -8.29
CA LEU A 322 1.13 -12.30 -7.89
C LEU A 322 0.65 -12.26 -6.43
N PRO A 323 1.45 -11.83 -5.42
CA PRO A 323 0.98 -11.60 -4.05
C PRO A 323 -0.23 -10.69 -3.93
N ALA A 324 -0.26 -9.58 -4.67
CA ALA A 324 -1.36 -8.63 -4.64
C ALA A 324 -2.65 -9.24 -5.21
N PHE A 325 -2.55 -9.93 -6.34
CA PHE A 325 -3.68 -10.58 -6.99
C PHE A 325 -4.29 -11.69 -6.12
N LEU A 326 -3.47 -12.60 -5.59
CA LEU A 326 -3.91 -13.67 -4.70
C LEU A 326 -4.60 -13.11 -3.45
N ALA A 327 -4.00 -12.12 -2.80
CA ALA A 327 -4.60 -11.49 -1.62
C ALA A 327 -5.93 -10.81 -1.94
N SER A 328 -6.07 -10.22 -3.12
CA SER A 328 -7.32 -9.61 -3.58
C SER A 328 -8.41 -10.65 -3.74
N ILE A 329 -8.16 -11.71 -4.51
CA ILE A 329 -9.15 -12.79 -4.71
C ILE A 329 -9.57 -13.39 -3.37
N HIS A 330 -8.61 -13.80 -2.52
CA HIS A 330 -8.93 -14.38 -1.22
C HIS A 330 -9.69 -13.42 -0.28
N SER A 331 -9.46 -12.10 -0.39
CA SER A 331 -10.15 -11.13 0.47
C SER A 331 -11.57 -10.83 0.01
N THR A 332 -11.86 -11.03 -1.27
CA THR A 332 -13.14 -10.66 -1.91
C THR A 332 -13.96 -11.84 -2.38
N SER A 333 -13.46 -13.08 -2.23
CA SER A 333 -14.13 -14.29 -2.73
C SER A 333 -15.58 -14.42 -2.25
N ASP A 334 -15.83 -14.20 -0.95
CA ASP A 334 -17.16 -14.30 -0.37
C ASP A 334 -18.12 -13.25 -0.99
N LEU A 335 -17.63 -12.02 -1.19
CA LEU A 335 -18.43 -10.94 -1.78
C LEU A 335 -18.65 -11.16 -3.28
N ALA A 336 -17.63 -11.59 -4.01
CA ALA A 336 -17.74 -11.91 -5.43
C ALA A 336 -18.72 -13.07 -5.68
N GLY A 337 -18.66 -14.11 -4.84
CA GLY A 337 -19.63 -15.21 -4.87
C GLY A 337 -21.07 -14.75 -4.62
N ASN A 338 -21.28 -13.83 -3.67
CA ASN A 338 -22.60 -13.25 -3.41
C ASN A 338 -23.11 -12.43 -4.61
N ILE A 339 -22.23 -11.64 -5.26
CA ILE A 339 -22.60 -10.89 -6.48
C ILE A 339 -23.03 -11.85 -7.59
N LEU A 340 -22.33 -12.98 -7.73
CA LEU A 340 -22.67 -14.00 -8.73
C LEU A 340 -23.89 -14.86 -8.35
N LYS A 341 -24.48 -14.65 -7.17
CA LYS A 341 -25.60 -15.45 -6.62
C LYS A 341 -25.25 -16.96 -6.60
N ALA A 342 -23.99 -17.28 -6.44
CA ALA A 342 -23.53 -18.66 -6.36
C ALA A 342 -24.03 -19.29 -5.04
N SER A 343 -24.59 -20.49 -5.11
CA SER A 343 -24.95 -21.27 -3.92
C SER A 343 -23.69 -21.53 -3.09
N PRO A 344 -23.72 -21.43 -1.75
CA PRO A 344 -22.60 -21.79 -0.88
C PRO A 344 -22.07 -23.23 -1.08
N ALA A 345 -22.92 -24.10 -1.63
CA ALA A 345 -22.60 -25.50 -1.93
C ALA A 345 -21.86 -25.68 -3.27
N THR A 346 -21.92 -24.70 -4.18
CA THR A 346 -21.13 -24.69 -5.40
C THR A 346 -19.96 -23.75 -5.19
N ASN A 347 -18.76 -24.29 -5.05
CA ASN A 347 -17.53 -23.51 -5.09
C ASN A 347 -17.48 -22.74 -6.42
N CYS A 348 -17.98 -21.51 -6.43
CA CYS A 348 -17.82 -20.63 -7.58
C CYS A 348 -16.33 -20.29 -7.67
N GLU A 349 -15.67 -20.99 -8.57
CA GLU A 349 -14.23 -20.82 -8.79
C GLU A 349 -14.01 -19.48 -9.45
N ILE A 350 -13.45 -18.52 -8.70
CA ILE A 350 -13.17 -17.20 -9.23
C ILE A 350 -12.10 -17.32 -10.32
N ALA A 351 -12.38 -16.68 -11.45
CA ALA A 351 -11.48 -16.70 -12.61
C ALA A 351 -10.02 -16.42 -12.24
N CYS A 352 -9.10 -17.21 -12.77
CA CYS A 352 -7.67 -17.15 -12.55
C CYS A 352 -7.18 -17.54 -11.14
N LEU A 353 -8.03 -17.97 -10.19
CA LEU A 353 -7.58 -18.35 -8.84
C LEU A 353 -6.67 -19.58 -8.87
N VAL A 354 -7.07 -20.64 -9.57
CA VAL A 354 -6.28 -21.88 -9.68
C VAL A 354 -4.95 -21.62 -10.34
N GLU A 355 -4.94 -20.91 -11.46
CA GLU A 355 -3.71 -20.58 -12.17
C GLU A 355 -2.75 -19.75 -11.29
N ALA A 356 -3.27 -18.75 -10.58
CA ALA A 356 -2.48 -17.91 -9.67
C ALA A 356 -1.93 -18.73 -8.49
N SER A 357 -2.73 -19.64 -7.95
CA SER A 357 -2.33 -20.54 -6.88
C SER A 357 -1.23 -21.50 -7.33
N ASN A 358 -1.37 -22.10 -8.51
CA ASN A 358 -0.36 -22.97 -9.11
C ASN A 358 0.94 -22.21 -9.40
N ALA A 359 0.84 -20.98 -9.93
CA ALA A 359 2.01 -20.13 -10.17
C ALA A 359 2.75 -19.79 -8.86
N TRP A 360 2.02 -19.57 -7.76
CA TRP A 360 2.61 -19.35 -6.45
C TRP A 360 3.34 -20.57 -5.92
N LEU A 361 2.73 -21.77 -6.01
CA LEU A 361 3.31 -23.02 -5.54
C LEU A 361 4.52 -23.46 -6.39
N ALA A 362 4.56 -23.12 -7.67
CA ALA A 362 5.71 -23.34 -8.54
C ALA A 362 6.89 -22.40 -8.23
N GLY A 363 6.66 -21.34 -7.47
CA GLY A 363 7.67 -20.36 -7.06
C GLY A 363 8.54 -20.86 -5.88
N PRO A 364 9.54 -20.07 -5.46
CA PRO A 364 10.49 -20.45 -4.42
C PRO A 364 9.86 -20.61 -3.03
N SER A 365 8.65 -20.13 -2.82
CA SER A 365 8.03 -20.04 -1.49
C SER A 365 7.10 -21.21 -1.13
N GLN A 366 6.63 -21.99 -2.07
CA GLN A 366 5.86 -23.25 -2.01
C GLN A 366 4.75 -23.40 -0.94
N ASN A 367 4.53 -22.40 -0.08
CA ASN A 367 3.56 -22.45 1.02
C ASN A 367 2.58 -21.28 0.95
N PHE A 368 1.31 -21.56 1.25
CA PHE A 368 0.31 -20.53 1.42
C PHE A 368 0.48 -19.82 2.78
N PRO A 369 0.22 -18.49 2.85
CA PRO A 369 0.21 -17.81 4.12
C PRO A 369 -0.99 -18.23 4.99
N SER A 370 -0.80 -18.25 6.31
CA SER A 370 -1.89 -18.50 7.28
C SER A 370 -3.04 -17.49 7.21
N ARG A 371 -2.80 -16.32 6.62
CA ARG A 371 -3.78 -15.24 6.43
C ARG A 371 -3.83 -14.81 4.96
N PRO A 372 -4.42 -15.62 4.05
CA PRO A 372 -4.36 -15.38 2.60
C PRO A 372 -5.12 -14.11 2.17
N LYS A 373 -6.06 -13.60 2.97
CA LYS A 373 -6.77 -12.33 2.72
C LYS A 373 -5.88 -11.09 2.89
N ILE A 374 -4.65 -11.22 3.42
CA ILE A 374 -3.74 -10.11 3.73
C ILE A 374 -2.55 -10.14 2.78
N GLN A 375 -2.41 -9.15 1.91
CA GLN A 375 -1.31 -9.04 0.93
C GLN A 375 0.08 -9.10 1.59
N ARG A 376 0.25 -8.44 2.74
CA ARG A 376 1.51 -8.47 3.49
C ARG A 376 1.94 -9.88 3.90
N ALA A 377 0.99 -10.81 4.10
CA ALA A 377 1.32 -12.19 4.47
C ALA A 377 1.99 -12.94 3.31
N TRP A 378 1.49 -12.79 2.08
CA TRP A 378 2.11 -13.31 0.86
C TRP A 378 3.49 -12.68 0.62
N ASP A 379 3.54 -11.36 0.71
CA ASP A 379 4.73 -10.58 0.48
C ASP A 379 5.86 -10.90 1.47
N ASN A 380 5.52 -11.22 2.71
CA ASN A 380 6.49 -11.66 3.72
C ASN A 380 7.17 -12.96 3.34
N ILE A 381 6.40 -13.97 2.91
CA ILE A 381 6.96 -15.28 2.53
C ILE A 381 7.97 -15.11 1.41
N ALA A 382 7.59 -14.38 0.33
CA ALA A 382 8.48 -14.11 -0.79
C ALA A 382 9.73 -13.30 -0.38
N SER A 383 9.55 -12.30 0.50
CA SER A 383 10.66 -11.45 0.96
C SER A 383 11.65 -12.20 1.86
N VAL A 384 11.15 -13.06 2.76
CA VAL A 384 12.00 -13.89 3.62
C VAL A 384 12.78 -14.91 2.78
N SER A 385 12.14 -15.55 1.80
CA SER A 385 12.82 -16.46 0.88
C SER A 385 13.97 -15.76 0.13
N THR A 386 13.71 -14.54 -0.38
CA THR A 386 14.73 -13.73 -1.06
C THR A 386 15.87 -13.34 -0.11
N LEU A 387 15.56 -12.93 1.13
CA LEU A 387 16.58 -12.59 2.13
C LEU A 387 17.46 -13.80 2.46
N ASN A 388 16.86 -14.98 2.66
CA ASN A 388 17.60 -16.20 2.94
C ASN A 388 18.55 -16.54 1.79
N SER A 389 18.10 -16.45 0.53
CA SER A 389 18.98 -16.66 -0.63
C SER A 389 20.16 -15.69 -0.68
N LEU A 390 19.96 -14.43 -0.28
CA LEU A 390 21.06 -13.46 -0.17
C LEU A 390 22.02 -13.82 0.98
N LEU A 391 21.50 -14.23 2.13
CA LEU A 391 22.30 -14.63 3.29
C LEU A 391 23.10 -15.92 3.04
N ASP A 392 22.58 -16.86 2.26
CA ASP A 392 23.25 -18.12 1.92
C ASP A 392 24.49 -17.90 1.03
N THR A 393 24.45 -16.86 0.20
CA THR A 393 25.57 -16.51 -0.68
C THR A 393 26.55 -15.49 -0.06
N ALA A 394 26.11 -14.73 0.94
CA ALA A 394 26.93 -13.71 1.58
C ALA A 394 27.94 -14.29 2.60
N ILE A 395 29.17 -13.80 2.60
CA ILE A 395 30.24 -14.20 3.53
C ILE A 395 30.86 -13.00 4.23
N GLY A 396 31.48 -13.23 5.39
CA GLY A 396 32.29 -12.25 6.11
C GLY A 396 31.56 -10.92 6.36
N ARG A 397 32.16 -9.81 5.91
CA ARG A 397 31.63 -8.45 6.09
C ARG A 397 30.26 -8.25 5.46
N ASP A 398 30.03 -8.82 4.27
CA ASP A 398 28.75 -8.66 3.58
C ASP A 398 27.60 -9.37 4.31
N ARG A 399 27.85 -10.57 4.84
CA ARG A 399 26.88 -11.29 5.66
C ARG A 399 26.58 -10.53 6.97
N ALA A 400 27.59 -9.97 7.62
CA ALA A 400 27.42 -9.14 8.82
C ALA A 400 26.55 -7.91 8.53
N ARG A 401 26.82 -7.22 7.41
CA ARG A 401 26.05 -6.05 6.92
C ARG A 401 24.58 -6.42 6.64
N LEU A 402 24.35 -7.54 5.93
CA LEU A 402 23.00 -8.03 5.62
C LEU A 402 22.21 -8.36 6.89
N LEU A 403 22.80 -9.07 7.83
CA LEU A 403 22.16 -9.41 9.10
C LEU A 403 21.79 -8.16 9.90
N ALA A 404 22.71 -7.21 10.04
CA ALA A 404 22.48 -5.96 10.75
C ALA A 404 21.40 -5.10 10.06
N SER A 405 21.48 -4.92 8.74
CA SER A 405 20.50 -4.14 7.98
C SER A 405 19.11 -4.77 7.93
N SER A 406 18.99 -6.07 8.22
CA SER A 406 17.70 -6.79 8.24
C SER A 406 16.99 -6.74 9.60
N ARG A 407 17.53 -6.01 10.56
CA ARG A 407 16.83 -5.73 11.83
C ARG A 407 15.72 -4.70 11.60
N PRO A 408 14.56 -4.84 12.26
CA PRO A 408 13.41 -3.93 12.08
C PRO A 408 13.76 -2.46 12.34
N GLU A 409 14.68 -2.20 13.27
CA GLU A 409 15.09 -0.86 13.70
C GLU A 409 16.04 -0.20 12.70
N SER A 410 16.83 -0.99 11.98
CA SER A 410 17.94 -0.56 11.13
C SER A 410 17.57 0.38 9.98
N GLY A 411 16.33 0.40 9.56
CA GLY A 411 15.88 1.17 8.41
C GLY A 411 14.87 2.26 8.72
N GLN A 412 14.64 2.62 9.98
CA GLN A 412 13.59 3.57 10.36
C GLN A 412 13.76 4.95 9.71
N TRP A 413 15.00 5.40 9.48
CA TRP A 413 15.29 6.64 8.78
C TRP A 413 14.73 6.70 7.34
N LEU A 414 14.52 5.55 6.68
CA LEU A 414 13.89 5.46 5.36
C LEU A 414 12.38 5.74 5.38
N HIS A 415 11.77 5.83 6.56
CA HIS A 415 10.37 6.24 6.74
C HIS A 415 10.23 7.73 7.06
N ALA A 416 11.33 8.42 7.33
CA ALA A 416 11.31 9.83 7.69
C ALA A 416 10.73 10.68 6.56
N TYR A 417 9.78 11.56 6.92
CA TYR A 417 9.28 12.57 5.99
C TYR A 417 10.37 13.62 5.74
N PRO A 418 10.68 13.97 4.48
CA PRO A 418 11.77 14.91 4.17
C PRO A 418 11.38 16.35 4.51
N SER A 419 11.55 16.74 5.78
CA SER A 419 11.21 18.07 6.29
C SER A 419 12.38 18.70 7.05
N PRO A 420 12.92 19.84 6.59
CA PRO A 420 13.89 20.61 7.34
C PRO A 420 13.35 21.10 8.69
N ASN A 421 12.07 21.47 8.74
CA ASN A 421 11.43 22.03 9.93
C ASN A 421 11.34 21.04 11.11
N THR A 422 11.28 19.75 10.81
CA THR A 422 11.25 18.67 11.83
C THR A 422 12.62 18.03 12.05
N GLY A 423 13.68 18.50 11.36
CA GLY A 423 15.02 17.93 11.43
C GLY A 423 15.12 16.52 10.82
N THR A 424 14.17 16.13 9.95
CA THR A 424 14.13 14.80 9.33
C THR A 424 14.59 14.82 7.86
N PHE A 425 14.98 15.96 7.34
CA PHE A 425 15.57 16.07 6.01
C PHE A 425 17.00 15.53 6.00
N ILE A 426 17.30 14.66 5.06
CA ILE A 426 18.63 14.08 4.83
C ILE A 426 19.18 14.69 3.55
N ASP A 427 20.36 15.29 3.62
CA ASP A 427 21.05 15.84 2.44
C ASP A 427 21.44 14.73 1.45
N PRO A 428 21.62 15.06 0.16
CA PRO A 428 21.89 14.04 -0.88
C PRO A 428 23.17 13.23 -0.65
N GLY A 429 24.22 13.84 -0.08
CA GLY A 429 25.49 13.17 0.21
C GLY A 429 25.34 12.13 1.31
N THR A 430 24.73 12.53 2.43
CA THR A 430 24.42 11.64 3.55
C THR A 430 23.48 10.52 3.13
N LEU A 431 22.42 10.82 2.36
CA LEU A 431 21.47 9.82 1.87
C LEU A 431 22.17 8.77 0.98
N ARG A 432 23.05 9.21 0.07
CA ARG A 432 23.84 8.34 -0.80
C ARG A 432 24.72 7.39 0.01
N ILE A 433 25.49 7.93 0.96
CA ILE A 433 26.41 7.14 1.80
C ILE A 433 25.63 6.14 2.65
N ALA A 434 24.55 6.57 3.29
CA ALA A 434 23.69 5.72 4.11
C ALA A 434 23.10 4.55 3.32
N ALA A 435 22.54 4.85 2.14
CA ALA A 435 21.98 3.83 1.25
C ALA A 435 23.09 2.89 0.72
N GLY A 436 24.25 3.44 0.36
CA GLY A 436 25.39 2.67 -0.13
C GLY A 436 25.93 1.69 0.92
N LEU A 437 26.16 2.15 2.14
CA LEU A 437 26.61 1.32 3.26
C LEU A 437 25.57 0.22 3.59
N ARG A 438 24.28 0.58 3.58
CA ARG A 438 23.20 -0.38 3.81
C ARG A 438 23.17 -1.49 2.77
N LEU A 439 23.43 -1.15 1.49
CA LEU A 439 23.32 -2.08 0.36
C LEU A 439 24.66 -2.73 -0.04
N GLY A 440 25.79 -2.29 0.56
CA GLY A 440 27.11 -2.79 0.21
C GLY A 440 27.53 -2.42 -1.21
N VAL A 441 27.26 -1.18 -1.63
CA VAL A 441 27.68 -0.64 -2.92
C VAL A 441 28.72 0.46 -2.75
N ALA A 442 29.49 0.73 -3.81
CA ALA A 442 30.53 1.75 -3.78
C ALA A 442 29.98 3.15 -3.46
N VAL A 443 30.57 3.80 -2.46
CA VAL A 443 30.23 5.15 -2.01
C VAL A 443 31.33 6.18 -2.29
N CYS A 444 32.56 5.71 -2.53
CA CYS A 444 33.73 6.55 -2.84
C CYS A 444 34.63 5.83 -3.85
N ALA A 445 35.66 6.51 -4.34
CA ALA A 445 36.78 5.89 -5.00
C ALA A 445 37.80 5.40 -3.95
N ASP A 446 38.62 4.42 -4.30
CA ASP A 446 39.72 3.97 -3.44
C ASP A 446 40.69 5.12 -3.17
N HIS A 447 41.05 5.34 -1.91
CA HIS A 447 41.94 6.46 -1.49
C HIS A 447 42.58 6.18 -0.14
N ASN A 448 43.58 6.99 0.23
CA ASN A 448 44.14 6.94 1.57
C ASN A 448 43.37 7.86 2.53
N CYS A 449 43.12 7.37 3.73
CA CYS A 449 42.42 8.11 4.78
C CYS A 449 43.20 9.35 5.17
N ALA A 450 42.60 10.52 5.07
CA ALA A 450 43.23 11.79 5.44
C ALA A 450 43.62 11.88 6.92
N SER A 451 42.99 11.10 7.81
CA SER A 451 43.23 11.14 9.26
C SER A 451 44.30 10.17 9.74
N CYS A 452 44.43 8.98 9.12
CA CYS A 452 45.35 7.95 9.60
C CYS A 452 46.27 7.35 8.50
N GLY A 453 46.11 7.76 7.23
CA GLY A 453 46.89 7.26 6.09
C GLY A 453 46.54 5.85 5.61
N SER A 454 45.65 5.11 6.30
CA SER A 454 45.27 3.76 5.91
C SER A 454 44.46 3.77 4.62
N GLU A 455 44.53 2.70 3.84
CA GLU A 455 43.79 2.49 2.63
C GLU A 455 42.26 2.40 2.91
N VAL A 456 41.47 3.09 2.11
CA VAL A 456 40.01 3.11 2.15
C VAL A 456 39.49 2.54 0.83
N ASP A 457 38.81 1.41 0.90
CA ASP A 457 38.16 0.78 -0.25
C ASP A 457 36.89 1.56 -0.69
N SER A 458 36.41 1.28 -1.88
CA SER A 458 35.22 1.93 -2.46
C SER A 458 33.96 1.77 -1.62
N LEU A 459 33.88 0.79 -0.73
CA LEU A 459 32.75 0.60 0.18
C LEU A 459 32.78 1.58 1.38
N GLY A 460 33.90 2.25 1.62
CA GLY A 460 34.04 3.30 2.63
C GLY A 460 33.94 2.83 4.09
N HIS A 461 34.05 1.55 4.36
CA HIS A 461 33.87 0.98 5.72
C HIS A 461 34.90 1.51 6.71
N HIS A 462 36.14 1.83 6.25
CA HIS A 462 37.17 2.40 7.09
C HIS A 462 36.71 3.67 7.83
N GLY A 463 35.90 4.52 7.16
CA GLY A 463 35.37 5.75 7.77
C GLY A 463 34.49 5.51 9.00
N LEU A 464 33.89 4.31 9.14
CA LEU A 464 33.12 3.92 10.32
C LEU A 464 34.01 3.50 11.51
N ALA A 465 35.21 2.97 11.25
CA ALA A 465 36.08 2.36 12.23
C ALA A 465 37.37 3.17 12.53
N CYS A 466 37.69 4.21 11.75
CA CYS A 466 38.92 4.97 11.88
C CYS A 466 39.07 5.54 13.29
N SER A 467 40.17 5.15 13.97
CA SER A 467 40.46 5.60 15.35
C SER A 467 40.82 7.08 15.42
N SER A 468 41.44 7.64 14.38
CA SER A 468 41.89 9.03 14.27
C SER A 468 40.80 9.94 13.64
N GLY A 469 39.68 9.37 13.18
CA GLY A 469 38.63 10.12 12.52
C GLY A 469 37.68 10.83 13.50
N ALA A 470 37.38 12.11 13.23
CA ALA A 470 36.43 12.91 14.02
C ALA A 470 35.02 12.31 14.09
N GLY A 471 34.59 11.53 13.10
CA GLY A 471 33.28 10.93 13.03
C GLY A 471 32.94 9.96 14.16
N ARG A 472 33.91 9.39 14.84
CA ARG A 472 33.69 8.51 16.00
C ARG A 472 33.22 9.30 17.23
N LEU A 473 33.85 10.47 17.49
CA LEU A 473 33.43 11.34 18.59
C LEU A 473 32.07 11.97 18.33
N SER A 474 31.84 12.44 17.12
CA SER A 474 30.55 13.04 16.72
C SER A 474 29.38 12.05 16.83
N ARG A 475 29.54 10.78 16.42
CA ARG A 475 28.52 9.74 16.61
C ARG A 475 28.22 9.46 18.08
N HIS A 476 29.24 9.39 18.91
CA HIS A 476 29.11 9.18 20.36
C HIS A 476 28.33 10.33 21.02
N SER A 477 28.70 11.57 20.71
CA SER A 477 28.03 12.78 21.20
C SER A 477 26.57 12.83 20.77
N ALA A 478 26.28 12.57 19.48
CA ALA A 478 24.92 12.53 18.94
C ALA A 478 24.06 11.44 19.61
N LEU A 479 24.61 10.26 19.85
CA LEU A 479 23.91 9.17 20.53
C LEU A 479 23.52 9.56 21.96
N ASN A 480 24.43 10.19 22.70
CA ASN A 480 24.17 10.66 24.06
C ASN A 480 23.12 11.79 24.10
N ASP A 481 23.15 12.72 23.13
CA ASP A 481 22.13 13.76 23.03
C ASP A 481 20.73 13.18 22.73
N ILE A 482 20.67 12.16 21.85
CA ILE A 482 19.41 11.45 21.53
C ILE A 482 18.86 10.77 22.79
N LEU A 483 19.68 10.05 23.55
CA LEU A 483 19.29 9.41 24.80
C LEU A 483 18.76 10.42 25.81
N ARG A 484 19.50 11.54 26.01
CA ARG A 484 19.07 12.62 26.91
C ARG A 484 17.71 13.19 26.47
N ARG A 485 17.54 13.51 25.20
CA ARG A 485 16.26 14.05 24.67
C ARG A 485 15.11 13.05 24.82
N ALA A 486 15.35 11.76 24.59
CA ALA A 486 14.35 10.73 24.76
C ALA A 486 13.88 10.61 26.22
N LEU A 487 14.82 10.63 27.18
CA LEU A 487 14.51 10.63 28.61
C LEU A 487 13.71 11.87 29.02
N VAL A 488 14.14 13.06 28.58
CA VAL A 488 13.42 14.32 28.87
C VAL A 488 12.00 14.29 28.28
N SER A 489 11.83 13.78 27.06
CA SER A 489 10.51 13.62 26.45
C SER A 489 9.60 12.64 27.19
N ALA A 490 10.20 11.65 27.87
CA ALA A 490 9.50 10.71 28.75
C ALA A 490 9.25 11.26 30.17
N GLY A 491 9.53 12.56 30.40
CA GLY A 491 9.37 13.18 31.72
C GLY A 491 10.50 12.88 32.71
N VAL A 492 11.63 12.37 32.25
CA VAL A 492 12.82 12.08 33.06
C VAL A 492 13.93 13.08 32.74
N PRO A 493 14.07 14.19 33.51
CA PRO A 493 15.17 15.14 33.34
C PRO A 493 16.51 14.44 33.43
N ALA A 494 17.44 14.74 32.53
CA ALA A 494 18.72 14.08 32.46
C ALA A 494 19.85 15.05 32.06
N ALA A 495 21.04 14.81 32.61
CA ALA A 495 22.26 15.56 32.31
C ALA A 495 23.32 14.67 31.66
N LEU A 496 24.13 15.25 30.76
CA LEU A 496 25.29 14.60 30.18
C LEU A 496 26.52 14.87 31.07
N GLU A 497 27.51 13.97 31.01
CA GLU A 497 28.78 14.05 31.71
C GLU A 497 28.64 14.38 33.22
N PRO A 498 27.85 13.61 33.98
CA PRO A 498 27.61 13.89 35.39
C PRO A 498 28.92 13.78 36.19
N GLN A 499 29.10 14.68 37.14
CA GLN A 499 30.24 14.65 38.05
C GLN A 499 30.06 13.58 39.14
N ILE A 500 30.21 12.32 38.77
CA ILE A 500 30.21 11.20 39.70
C ILE A 500 31.65 10.96 40.14
N VAL A 501 31.92 11.14 41.45
CA VAL A 501 33.29 10.96 42.01
C VAL A 501 33.67 9.48 41.91
N ARG A 502 34.74 9.20 41.16
CA ARG A 502 35.33 7.86 41.03
C ARG A 502 36.84 7.96 41.24
N ASN A 503 37.41 6.97 41.94
CA ASN A 503 38.84 6.90 42.20
C ASN A 503 39.68 6.63 40.91
N ASP A 504 39.03 6.13 39.82
CA ASP A 504 39.71 5.82 38.55
C ASP A 504 39.59 6.94 37.50
N GLY A 505 39.03 8.11 37.85
CA GLY A 505 38.87 9.27 36.98
C GLY A 505 37.93 9.09 35.78
N LYS A 506 37.24 7.93 35.66
CA LYS A 506 36.34 7.65 34.54
C LYS A 506 34.95 8.20 34.85
N ARG A 507 34.28 8.77 33.85
CA ARG A 507 32.94 9.35 33.95
C ARG A 507 31.98 8.56 33.07
N PRO A 508 30.74 8.30 33.53
CA PRO A 508 29.64 7.83 32.66
C PRO A 508 29.17 8.97 31.76
N ASP A 509 28.49 8.64 30.68
CA ASP A 509 28.06 9.60 29.66
C ASP A 509 26.84 10.43 30.06
N GLY A 510 25.96 9.89 30.92
CA GLY A 510 24.81 10.65 31.39
C GLY A 510 24.15 10.06 32.63
N MET A 511 23.25 10.87 33.23
CA MET A 511 22.51 10.52 34.46
C MET A 511 21.14 11.19 34.47
N SER A 512 20.10 10.49 35.00
CA SER A 512 18.83 11.13 35.32
C SER A 512 18.95 12.02 36.58
N LEU A 513 18.27 13.16 36.56
CA LEU A 513 18.27 14.12 37.67
C LEU A 513 17.22 13.76 38.75
N ILE A 514 16.36 12.81 38.46
CA ILE A 514 15.36 12.27 39.37
C ILE A 514 15.57 10.76 39.52
N PRO A 515 15.11 10.13 40.61
CA PRO A 515 15.16 8.69 40.78
C PRO A 515 14.47 7.94 39.64
N TRP A 516 15.12 6.91 39.11
CA TRP A 516 14.59 6.04 38.06
C TRP A 516 13.90 4.81 38.65
N LYS A 517 14.59 4.10 39.53
CA LYS A 517 14.09 2.86 40.11
C LYS A 517 14.55 2.69 41.55
N MET A 518 13.62 2.37 42.48
CA MET A 518 13.91 2.13 43.90
C MET A 518 14.75 3.25 44.57
N GLY A 519 14.45 4.50 44.26
CA GLY A 519 15.17 5.67 44.79
C GLY A 519 16.52 5.95 44.17
N ARG A 520 17.00 5.13 43.22
CA ARG A 520 18.29 5.29 42.55
C ARG A 520 18.15 6.01 41.20
N ALA A 521 19.09 6.91 40.89
CA ALA A 521 19.16 7.57 39.61
C ALA A 521 19.67 6.59 38.53
N LEU A 522 19.17 6.75 37.27
CA LEU A 522 19.68 6.06 36.11
C LEU A 522 21.02 6.70 35.69
N VAL A 523 22.04 5.88 35.48
CA VAL A 523 23.33 6.28 34.93
C VAL A 523 23.61 5.44 33.71
N TRP A 524 24.02 6.07 32.59
CA TRP A 524 24.31 5.34 31.37
C TRP A 524 25.69 5.65 30.80
N ASP A 525 26.21 4.70 30.04
CA ASP A 525 27.40 4.86 29.20
C ASP A 525 27.11 4.25 27.82
N ALA A 526 27.07 5.09 26.80
CA ALA A 526 26.75 4.70 25.44
C ALA A 526 27.99 4.22 24.68
N THR A 527 27.77 3.36 23.73
CA THR A 527 28.85 2.89 22.85
C THR A 527 28.30 2.55 21.46
N CYS A 528 29.04 2.97 20.43
CA CYS A 528 28.74 2.60 19.05
C CYS A 528 29.86 1.69 18.53
N ALA A 529 29.53 0.43 18.27
CA ALA A 529 30.46 -0.54 17.69
C ALA A 529 30.31 -0.58 16.17
N ASP A 530 31.41 -0.77 15.45
CA ASP A 530 31.33 -0.94 14.01
C ASP A 530 31.02 -2.41 13.65
N THR A 531 29.87 -2.64 13.02
CA THR A 531 29.37 -3.97 12.61
C THR A 531 30.36 -4.74 11.76
N VAL A 532 31.10 -4.03 10.87
CA VAL A 532 31.99 -4.64 9.85
C VAL A 532 33.46 -4.51 10.17
N ALA A 533 33.81 -4.05 11.38
CA ALA A 533 35.19 -4.02 11.83
C ALA A 533 35.76 -5.44 11.89
N ALA A 534 37.01 -5.63 11.45
CA ALA A 534 37.67 -6.93 11.34
C ALA A 534 37.61 -7.74 12.64
N SER A 535 37.70 -7.10 13.81
CA SER A 535 37.62 -7.73 15.13
C SER A 535 36.23 -8.28 15.49
N TYR A 536 35.17 -7.76 14.87
CA TYR A 536 33.79 -8.16 15.16
C TYR A 536 33.16 -9.05 14.10
N VAL A 537 33.64 -9.02 12.83
CA VAL A 537 33.10 -9.79 11.72
C VAL A 537 32.90 -11.27 12.06
N PRO A 538 33.80 -11.98 12.78
CA PRO A 538 33.58 -13.37 13.15
C PRO A 538 32.30 -13.61 13.97
N SER A 539 31.86 -12.63 14.76
CA SER A 539 30.63 -12.71 15.58
C SER A 539 29.42 -12.07 14.87
N THR A 540 29.59 -10.90 14.26
CA THR A 540 28.51 -10.17 13.58
C THR A 540 28.02 -10.87 12.30
N SER A 541 28.90 -11.63 11.61
CA SER A 541 28.49 -12.46 10.47
C SER A 541 27.63 -13.70 10.87
N ARG A 542 27.57 -14.02 12.15
CA ARG A 542 26.72 -15.09 12.69
C ARG A 542 25.42 -14.55 13.29
N ARG A 543 25.48 -13.37 13.94
CA ARG A 543 24.35 -12.78 14.65
C ARG A 543 24.45 -11.25 14.66
N ALA A 544 23.37 -10.58 14.22
CA ALA A 544 23.21 -9.14 14.36
C ALA A 544 23.24 -8.73 15.85
N GLY A 545 23.80 -7.55 16.15
CA GLY A 545 23.94 -7.03 17.51
C GLY A 545 25.08 -7.63 18.33
N ALA A 546 25.86 -8.56 17.78
CA ALA A 546 26.92 -9.25 18.53
C ALA A 546 28.06 -8.31 18.99
N ALA A 547 28.37 -7.27 18.23
CA ALA A 547 29.38 -6.28 18.61
C ALA A 547 28.83 -5.32 19.69
N ALA A 548 27.57 -4.90 19.59
CA ALA A 548 26.89 -4.12 20.60
C ALA A 548 26.86 -4.85 21.94
N ASP A 549 26.38 -6.11 21.98
CA ASP A 549 26.35 -6.95 23.19
C ASP A 549 27.74 -7.10 23.83
N THR A 550 28.78 -7.24 23.00
CA THR A 550 30.16 -7.36 23.50
C THR A 550 30.60 -6.07 24.19
N ARG A 551 30.29 -4.92 23.59
CA ARG A 551 30.62 -3.61 24.17
C ARG A 551 29.79 -3.31 25.42
N GLU A 552 28.53 -3.65 25.45
CA GLU A 552 27.67 -3.51 26.63
C GLU A 552 28.24 -4.27 27.83
N ARG A 553 28.61 -5.57 27.65
CA ARG A 553 29.23 -6.37 28.71
C ARG A 553 30.52 -5.74 29.23
N GLN A 554 31.37 -5.20 28.34
CA GLN A 554 32.60 -4.49 28.73
C GLN A 554 32.27 -3.24 29.55
N LYS A 555 31.22 -2.48 29.19
CA LYS A 555 30.76 -1.29 29.93
C LYS A 555 30.18 -1.66 31.29
N VAL A 556 29.34 -2.70 31.37
CA VAL A 556 28.80 -3.21 32.63
C VAL A 556 29.94 -3.62 33.58
N ALA A 557 30.92 -4.37 33.08
CA ALA A 557 32.11 -4.74 33.87
C ALA A 557 32.91 -3.50 34.34
N LYS A 558 33.11 -2.52 33.44
CA LYS A 558 33.82 -1.27 33.77
C LYS A 558 33.13 -0.46 34.88
N TYR A 559 31.81 -0.47 34.95
CA TYR A 559 31.01 0.33 35.86
C TYR A 559 30.33 -0.47 36.96
N SER A 560 30.76 -1.72 37.22
CA SER A 560 30.18 -2.61 38.24
C SER A 560 30.15 -1.99 39.66
N CYS A 561 31.10 -1.12 39.97
CA CYS A 561 31.16 -0.43 41.24
C CYS A 561 30.02 0.60 41.48
N LEU A 562 29.30 1.03 40.45
CA LEU A 562 28.22 1.99 40.59
C LEU A 562 26.89 1.32 41.01
N GLY A 563 26.77 0.00 40.88
CA GLY A 563 25.50 -0.73 41.09
C GLY A 563 24.87 -0.65 42.49
N ALA A 564 25.62 -0.25 43.52
CA ALA A 564 25.08 -0.05 44.85
C ALA A 564 24.30 1.28 44.98
N GLN A 565 24.74 2.34 44.33
CA GLN A 565 24.21 3.70 44.47
C GLN A 565 23.32 4.13 43.29
N TYR A 566 23.56 3.58 42.10
CA TYR A 566 22.91 3.98 40.86
C TYR A 566 22.34 2.76 40.13
N GLU A 567 21.36 2.99 39.28
CA GLU A 567 20.92 2.01 38.30
C GLU A 567 21.76 2.23 37.03
N PHE A 568 22.79 1.40 36.82
CA PHE A 568 23.69 1.54 35.66
C PHE A 568 23.16 0.76 34.45
N VAL A 569 23.08 1.42 33.30
CA VAL A 569 22.69 0.82 32.01
C VAL A 569 23.77 1.11 30.97
N ALA A 570 24.35 0.08 30.40
CA ALA A 570 25.14 0.21 29.18
C ALA A 570 24.19 0.29 27.97
N PHE A 571 24.46 1.22 27.05
CA PHE A 571 23.68 1.37 25.85
C PHE A 571 24.56 1.14 24.62
N GLY A 572 24.46 -0.05 24.02
CA GLY A 572 25.25 -0.46 22.85
C GLY A 572 24.46 -0.36 21.56
N VAL A 573 25.08 0.21 20.51
CA VAL A 573 24.53 0.20 19.16
C VAL A 573 25.61 -0.25 18.16
N GLU A 574 25.20 -0.79 17.04
CA GLU A 574 26.05 -1.09 15.89
C GLU A 574 25.81 -0.09 14.76
N THR A 575 26.87 0.21 13.99
CA THR A 575 26.84 1.21 12.91
C THR A 575 25.83 0.92 11.80
N LEU A 576 25.53 -0.35 11.54
CA LEU A 576 24.58 -0.75 10.48
C LEU A 576 23.24 -1.28 11.01
N GLU A 577 23.13 -1.53 12.31
CA GLU A 577 21.89 -1.93 12.96
C GLU A 577 21.03 -0.71 13.31
N ASN A 578 21.64 0.34 13.84
CA ASN A 578 21.00 1.62 14.15
C ASN A 578 21.77 2.74 13.46
N GLN A 579 21.40 3.07 12.22
CA GLN A 579 22.00 4.20 11.52
C GLN A 579 21.37 5.50 12.00
N TYR A 580 21.92 6.07 13.09
CA TYR A 580 21.68 7.46 13.42
C TYR A 580 22.68 8.32 12.65
N PHE A 581 22.20 8.99 11.61
CA PHE A 581 22.94 10.10 11.03
C PHE A 581 22.58 11.35 11.85
N ALA A 582 23.50 11.83 12.65
CA ALA A 582 23.41 13.20 13.14
C ALA A 582 23.57 14.14 11.93
N PRO A 583 22.79 15.24 11.83
CA PRO A 583 22.96 16.24 10.80
C PRO A 583 24.33 16.91 10.84
#